data_282b6792eed334e42815c721a08d2937
#
_entry.id   282b6792eed334e42815c721a08d2937
#
_cell.length_a   1.000
_cell.length_b   1.000
_cell.length_c   1.000
_cell.angle_alpha   90.00
_cell.angle_beta   90.00
_cell.angle_gamma   90.00
#
_symmetry.space_group_name_H-M   'P 1'
#
loop_
_entity.id
_entity.type
_entity.pdbx_description
1 polymer ?
#
loop_
_entity_poly.entity_id
_entity_poly.type
_entity_poly.pdbx_seq_one_letter_code
_entity_poly.pdbx_strand_id
1 'polypeptide(L)'
;MKVLQCWDDGVVSDIRLIEILKKYNATATFNLCIGKNGEDREVVGQFEEVDIVSLKRSELYDLYKDFDVANHSLTHPFLSSLSYEEVHHEVAQNKAQLETVFHREIKGFCYPFGSALLLKSVEPFPSPVIYSFMVIRTVV
;
A
#
# COMPACT_ATOMS: atom_id res chain seq x y z
N MET A 1 -18.26 18.93 3.10
CA MET A 1 -17.66 17.75 3.74
C MET A 1 -16.50 17.30 2.86
N LYS A 2 -15.31 17.04 3.41
CA LYS A 2 -14.18 16.44 2.66
C LYS A 2 -14.11 14.97 3.04
N VAL A 3 -14.04 14.08 2.05
CA VAL A 3 -13.89 12.63 2.25
C VAL A 3 -12.51 12.24 1.74
N LEU A 4 -11.72 11.56 2.58
CA LEU A 4 -10.46 10.93 2.19
C LEU A 4 -10.74 9.44 1.96
N GLN A 5 -10.28 8.92 0.84
CA GLN A 5 -10.43 7.52 0.47
C GLN A 5 -9.07 6.88 0.35
N CYS A 6 -8.91 5.70 0.94
CA CYS A 6 -7.70 4.91 0.86
C CYS A 6 -8.07 3.45 0.64
N TRP A 7 -7.30 2.80 -0.22
CA TRP A 7 -7.51 1.43 -0.67
C TRP A 7 -6.19 0.69 -0.66
N ASP A 8 -6.20 -0.56 -0.27
CA ASP A 8 -4.99 -1.30 0.06
C ASP A 8 -4.72 -2.45 -0.93
N ASP A 9 -3.48 -2.93 -0.94
CA ASP A 9 -2.96 -4.19 -1.48
C ASP A 9 -2.70 -4.27 -2.99
N GLY A 10 -3.26 -3.43 -3.85
CA GLY A 10 -3.02 -3.52 -5.29
C GLY A 10 -3.67 -4.75 -5.94
N VAL A 11 -4.99 -4.84 -5.84
CA VAL A 11 -5.79 -6.01 -6.24
C VAL A 11 -6.64 -5.76 -7.48
N VAL A 12 -7.09 -6.83 -8.12
CA VAL A 12 -7.84 -6.77 -9.40
C VAL A 12 -9.13 -5.95 -9.28
N SER A 13 -9.78 -5.93 -8.11
CA SER A 13 -10.98 -5.12 -7.87
C SER A 13 -10.72 -3.62 -7.99
N ASP A 14 -9.47 -3.16 -7.86
CA ASP A 14 -9.12 -1.75 -8.03
C ASP A 14 -9.35 -1.25 -9.46
N ILE A 15 -9.32 -2.14 -10.45
CA ILE A 15 -9.64 -1.78 -11.84
C ILE A 15 -11.04 -1.17 -11.90
N ARG A 16 -12.02 -1.85 -11.31
CA ARG A 16 -13.41 -1.37 -11.29
C ARG A 16 -13.57 -0.13 -10.41
N LEU A 17 -12.90 -0.10 -9.28
CA LEU A 17 -12.91 1.06 -8.37
C LEU A 17 -12.38 2.31 -9.08
N ILE A 18 -11.25 2.20 -9.77
CA ILE A 18 -10.62 3.32 -10.49
C ILE A 18 -11.51 3.82 -11.63
N GLU A 19 -12.19 2.96 -12.36
CA GLU A 19 -13.21 3.38 -13.35
C GLU A 19 -14.29 4.26 -12.71
N ILE A 20 -14.76 3.87 -11.52
CA ILE A 20 -15.79 4.63 -10.78
C ILE A 20 -15.21 5.97 -10.32
N LEU A 21 -14.01 5.98 -9.71
CA LEU A 21 -13.36 7.21 -9.26
C LEU A 21 -13.16 8.19 -10.42
N LYS A 22 -12.66 7.73 -11.56
CA LYS A 22 -12.48 8.56 -12.76
C LYS A 22 -13.81 9.10 -13.29
N LYS A 23 -14.86 8.26 -13.32
CA LYS A 23 -16.19 8.68 -13.75
C LYS A 23 -16.74 9.85 -12.93
N TYR A 24 -16.48 9.87 -11.63
CA TYR A 24 -16.99 10.91 -10.72
C TYR A 24 -15.96 11.98 -10.39
N ASN A 25 -14.81 12.01 -11.08
CA ASN A 25 -13.70 12.92 -10.80
C ASN A 25 -13.31 12.92 -9.32
N ALA A 26 -13.29 11.74 -8.71
CA ALA A 26 -12.91 11.52 -7.33
C ALA A 26 -11.45 11.09 -7.24
N THR A 27 -10.80 11.41 -6.12
CA THR A 27 -9.41 11.06 -5.83
C THR A 27 -9.33 10.05 -4.70
N ALA A 28 -8.28 9.26 -4.67
CA ALA A 28 -7.97 8.31 -3.61
C ALA A 28 -6.46 8.14 -3.45
N THR A 29 -6.04 7.60 -2.32
CA THR A 29 -4.69 7.07 -2.12
C THR A 29 -4.74 5.56 -2.18
N PHE A 30 -3.83 4.94 -2.94
CA PHE A 30 -3.66 3.49 -2.99
C PHE A 30 -2.39 3.10 -2.25
N ASN A 31 -2.55 2.27 -1.23
CA ASN A 31 -1.47 1.78 -0.40
C ASN A 31 -1.01 0.41 -0.95
N LEU A 32 0.19 0.34 -1.51
CA LEU A 32 0.62 -0.80 -2.29
C LEU A 32 1.72 -1.62 -1.61
N CYS A 33 1.55 -2.94 -1.64
CA CYS A 33 2.52 -3.96 -1.22
C CYS A 33 3.15 -4.60 -2.46
N ILE A 34 4.17 -3.99 -3.04
CA ILE A 34 4.69 -4.40 -4.35
C ILE A 34 5.25 -5.84 -4.37
N GLY A 35 5.63 -6.39 -3.22
CA GLY A 35 6.05 -7.78 -3.09
C GLY A 35 4.95 -8.80 -3.35
N LYS A 36 3.67 -8.39 -3.26
CA LYS A 36 2.52 -9.24 -3.61
C LYS A 36 2.14 -9.17 -5.10
N ASN A 37 2.73 -8.26 -5.86
CA ASN A 37 2.46 -8.06 -7.28
C ASN A 37 3.59 -8.70 -8.11
N GLY A 38 3.39 -9.93 -8.55
CA GLY A 38 4.34 -10.71 -9.36
C GLY A 38 4.20 -10.46 -10.87
N GLU A 39 4.78 -11.35 -11.66
CA GLU A 39 4.65 -11.34 -13.12
C GLU A 39 3.25 -11.78 -13.58
N ASP A 40 2.58 -12.60 -12.76
CA ASP A 40 1.22 -13.07 -12.99
C ASP A 40 0.29 -12.64 -11.86
N ARG A 41 -1.02 -12.69 -12.14
CA ARG A 41 -2.05 -12.48 -11.14
C ARG A 41 -2.19 -13.73 -10.29
N GLU A 42 -2.13 -13.58 -8.97
CA GLU A 42 -2.19 -14.67 -8.01
C GLU A 42 -3.26 -14.43 -6.96
N VAL A 43 -3.81 -15.50 -6.39
CA VAL A 43 -4.69 -15.40 -5.23
C VAL A 43 -3.84 -15.07 -4.01
N VAL A 44 -4.04 -13.89 -3.44
CA VAL A 44 -3.25 -13.38 -2.29
C VAL A 44 -4.05 -13.37 -0.98
N GLY A 45 -5.31 -13.76 -1.03
CA GLY A 45 -6.20 -13.85 0.11
C GLY A 45 -7.61 -14.26 -0.27
N GLN A 46 -8.50 -14.33 0.72
CA GLN A 46 -9.91 -14.63 0.51
C GLN A 46 -10.76 -13.82 1.49
N PHE A 47 -11.89 -13.32 1.03
CA PHE A 47 -12.88 -12.63 1.84
C PHE A 47 -14.28 -13.16 1.49
N GLU A 48 -15.02 -13.65 2.48
CA GLU A 48 -16.38 -14.21 2.30
C GLU A 48 -16.48 -15.18 1.11
N GLU A 49 -15.55 -16.15 1.03
CA GLU A 49 -15.48 -17.15 -0.07
C GLU A 49 -15.10 -16.57 -1.45
N VAL A 50 -14.80 -15.26 -1.55
CA VAL A 50 -14.33 -14.62 -2.78
C VAL A 50 -12.81 -14.49 -2.76
N ASP A 51 -12.15 -14.98 -3.79
CA ASP A 51 -10.71 -14.88 -3.92
C ASP A 51 -10.29 -13.41 -4.15
N ILE A 52 -9.30 -12.97 -3.38
CA ILE A 52 -8.63 -11.70 -3.57
C ILE A 52 -7.43 -11.96 -4.47
N VAL A 53 -7.44 -11.37 -5.66
CA VAL A 53 -6.43 -11.59 -6.69
C VAL A 53 -5.56 -10.35 -6.84
N SER A 54 -4.23 -10.52 -6.79
CA SER A 54 -3.27 -9.44 -7.01
C SER A 54 -3.26 -8.98 -8.47
N LEU A 55 -2.92 -7.71 -8.68
CA LEU A 55 -2.53 -7.21 -10.01
C LEU A 55 -1.13 -7.69 -10.36
N LYS A 56 -0.82 -7.77 -11.65
CA LYS A 56 0.57 -7.93 -12.11
C LYS A 56 1.36 -6.66 -11.82
N ARG A 57 2.65 -6.80 -11.56
CA ARG A 57 3.55 -5.65 -11.39
C ARG A 57 3.53 -4.71 -12.59
N SER A 58 3.46 -5.24 -13.79
CA SER A 58 3.41 -4.47 -15.04
C SER A 58 2.13 -3.64 -15.20
N GLU A 59 1.05 -3.96 -14.47
CA GLU A 59 -0.23 -3.23 -14.53
C GLU A 59 -0.26 -2.01 -13.59
N LEU A 60 0.59 -1.98 -12.55
CA LEU A 60 0.51 -1.00 -11.46
C LEU A 60 0.67 0.44 -11.96
N TYR A 61 1.67 0.72 -12.79
CA TYR A 61 1.92 2.08 -13.26
C TYR A 61 0.71 2.66 -13.99
N ASP A 62 0.23 1.98 -15.01
CA ASP A 62 -0.87 2.48 -15.83
C ASP A 62 -2.18 2.63 -15.06
N LEU A 63 -2.41 1.76 -14.07
CA LEU A 63 -3.62 1.82 -13.27
C LEU A 63 -3.60 2.98 -12.27
N TYR A 64 -2.47 3.20 -11.57
CA TYR A 64 -2.41 4.13 -10.43
C TYR A 64 -1.68 5.45 -10.70
N LYS A 65 -1.11 5.68 -11.88
CA LYS A 65 -0.30 6.88 -12.18
C LYS A 65 -1.00 8.22 -11.91
N ASP A 66 -2.33 8.26 -12.03
CA ASP A 66 -3.15 9.44 -11.84
C ASP A 66 -3.64 9.62 -10.37
N PHE A 67 -3.26 8.71 -9.48
CA PHE A 67 -3.67 8.69 -8.07
C PHE A 67 -2.48 8.83 -7.15
N ASP A 68 -2.75 9.18 -5.88
CA ASP A 68 -1.72 9.09 -4.85
C ASP A 68 -1.41 7.62 -4.55
N VAL A 69 -0.11 7.33 -4.38
CA VAL A 69 0.37 6.00 -4.00
C VAL A 69 1.15 6.13 -2.70
N ALA A 70 0.89 5.23 -1.78
CA ALA A 70 1.61 5.12 -0.52
C ALA A 70 2.19 3.70 -0.32
N ASN A 71 3.19 3.63 0.52
CA ASN A 71 3.87 2.41 0.89
C ASN A 71 3.03 1.63 1.92
N HIS A 72 2.85 0.34 1.71
CA HIS A 72 2.08 -0.54 2.61
C HIS A 72 2.89 -1.77 3.08
N SER A 73 4.21 -1.60 3.26
CA SER A 73 5.21 -2.66 3.42
C SER A 73 5.39 -3.52 2.16
N LEU A 74 6.43 -4.35 2.14
CA LEU A 74 6.78 -5.15 0.96
C LEU A 74 5.83 -6.34 0.80
N THR A 75 5.61 -7.11 1.88
CA THR A 75 4.89 -8.40 1.86
C THR A 75 3.65 -8.43 2.75
N HIS A 76 3.26 -7.28 3.33
CA HIS A 76 2.11 -7.16 4.21
C HIS A 76 2.17 -8.00 5.50
N PRO A 77 3.28 -8.01 6.25
CA PRO A 77 3.35 -8.74 7.52
C PRO A 77 2.74 -7.95 8.69
N PHE A 78 2.50 -8.62 9.81
CA PHE A 78 2.30 -7.94 11.08
C PHE A 78 3.61 -7.32 11.55
N LEU A 79 3.83 -6.04 11.25
CA LEU A 79 5.09 -5.33 11.55
C LEU A 79 5.46 -5.38 13.02
N SER A 80 4.47 -5.47 13.93
CA SER A 80 4.70 -5.60 15.37
C SER A 80 5.33 -6.93 15.81
N SER A 81 5.35 -7.94 14.93
CA SER A 81 5.98 -9.25 15.19
C SER A 81 7.40 -9.36 14.66
N LEU A 82 7.87 -8.34 13.95
CA LEU A 82 9.17 -8.31 13.29
C LEU A 82 10.22 -7.57 14.13
N SER A 83 11.49 -7.91 13.92
CA SER A 83 12.62 -7.12 14.41
C SER A 83 12.69 -5.76 13.71
N TYR A 84 13.47 -4.85 14.27
CA TYR A 84 13.70 -3.53 13.67
C TYR A 84 14.28 -3.63 12.25
N GLU A 85 15.24 -4.50 12.04
CA GLU A 85 15.89 -4.72 10.75
C GLU A 85 14.91 -5.26 9.71
N GLU A 86 14.03 -6.17 10.10
CA GLU A 86 12.98 -6.71 9.23
C GLU A 86 11.95 -5.64 8.88
N VAL A 87 11.50 -4.85 9.86
CA VAL A 87 10.58 -3.72 9.60
C VAL A 87 11.24 -2.71 8.66
N HIS A 88 12.51 -2.38 8.90
CA HIS A 88 13.25 -1.47 8.01
C HIS A 88 13.35 -2.03 6.59
N HIS A 89 13.63 -3.32 6.44
CA HIS A 89 13.67 -3.98 5.14
C HIS A 89 12.30 -3.90 4.43
N GLU A 90 11.22 -4.28 5.10
CA GLU A 90 9.85 -4.25 4.56
C GLU A 90 9.47 -2.85 4.05
N VAL A 91 9.77 -1.82 4.81
CA VAL A 91 9.42 -0.44 4.46
C VAL A 91 10.34 0.12 3.39
N ALA A 92 11.66 -0.04 3.54
CA ALA A 92 12.63 0.55 2.62
C ALA A 92 12.59 -0.10 1.23
N GLN A 93 12.50 -1.44 1.17
CA GLN A 93 12.45 -2.15 -0.11
C GLN A 93 11.16 -1.86 -0.88
N ASN A 94 10.01 -1.84 -0.20
CA ASN A 94 8.76 -1.49 -0.86
C ASN A 94 8.79 -0.06 -1.41
N LYS A 95 9.28 0.91 -0.61
CA LYS A 95 9.44 2.31 -1.04
C LYS A 95 10.29 2.40 -2.31
N ALA A 96 11.47 1.82 -2.31
CA ALA A 96 12.41 1.87 -3.42
C ALA A 96 11.82 1.26 -4.71
N GLN A 97 11.12 0.13 -4.59
CA GLN A 97 10.49 -0.52 -5.74
C GLN A 97 9.29 0.29 -6.27
N LEU A 98 8.45 0.86 -5.38
CA LEU A 98 7.35 1.74 -5.80
C LEU A 98 7.87 3.00 -6.51
N GLU A 99 8.93 3.63 -5.99
CA GLU A 99 9.56 4.79 -6.62
C GLU A 99 10.12 4.46 -8.00
N THR A 100 10.64 3.25 -8.19
CA THR A 100 11.08 2.75 -9.50
C THR A 100 9.91 2.59 -10.46
N VAL A 101 8.79 2.01 -10.01
CA VAL A 101 7.59 1.80 -10.86
C VAL A 101 6.91 3.12 -11.21
N PHE A 102 6.75 4.01 -10.24
CA PHE A 102 5.97 5.24 -10.43
C PHE A 102 6.79 6.46 -10.86
N HIS A 103 8.12 6.34 -10.91
CA HIS A 103 9.05 7.42 -11.28
C HIS A 103 8.84 8.71 -10.48
N ARG A 104 8.45 8.58 -9.22
CA ARG A 104 8.21 9.71 -8.29
C ARG A 104 8.50 9.29 -6.85
N GLU A 105 8.74 10.28 -5.99
CA GLU A 105 8.91 10.05 -4.56
C GLU A 105 7.62 9.51 -3.91
N ILE A 106 7.74 8.47 -3.11
CA ILE A 106 6.66 7.89 -2.30
C ILE A 106 6.80 8.38 -0.86
N LYS A 107 5.87 9.24 -0.43
CA LYS A 107 5.92 9.93 0.87
C LYS A 107 5.05 9.30 1.95
N GLY A 108 3.92 8.70 1.55
CA GLY A 108 2.94 8.12 2.47
C GLY A 108 3.34 6.71 2.89
N PHE A 109 2.95 6.35 4.12
CA PHE A 109 3.01 4.97 4.62
C PHE A 109 1.71 4.62 5.34
N CYS A 110 1.17 3.46 5.04
CA CYS A 110 0.03 2.86 5.73
C CYS A 110 0.48 1.55 6.41
N TYR A 111 0.09 1.36 7.66
CA TYR A 111 0.42 0.14 8.40
C TYR A 111 -0.47 -1.03 7.98
N PRO A 112 0.10 -2.19 7.61
CA PRO A 112 -0.67 -3.42 7.48
C PRO A 112 -1.48 -3.72 8.74
N PHE A 113 -2.71 -4.19 8.58
CA PHE A 113 -3.63 -4.53 9.68
C PHE A 113 -3.93 -3.40 10.68
N GLY A 114 -3.63 -2.15 10.36
CA GLY A 114 -3.84 -1.03 11.27
C GLY A 114 -2.99 -1.09 12.55
N SER A 115 -1.90 -1.83 12.56
CA SER A 115 -1.10 -2.18 13.76
C SER A 115 -0.18 -1.07 14.28
N ALA A 116 -0.37 0.18 13.86
CA ALA A 116 0.43 1.34 14.32
C ALA A 116 0.51 1.50 15.83
N LEU A 117 -0.51 1.06 16.57
CA LEU A 117 -0.59 1.20 18.04
C LEU A 117 0.40 0.30 18.82
N LEU A 118 0.98 -0.71 18.17
CA LEU A 118 1.85 -1.69 18.82
C LEU A 118 3.34 -1.36 18.68
N LEU A 119 3.71 -0.36 17.87
CA LEU A 119 5.11 0.05 17.68
C LEU A 119 5.63 1.03 18.75
N LYS A 120 5.04 1.05 19.95
CA LYS A 120 5.41 1.95 21.05
C LYS A 120 6.86 1.82 21.55
N SER A 121 7.59 0.81 21.13
CA SER A 121 8.96 0.53 21.55
C SER A 121 10.02 0.67 20.45
N VAL A 122 9.61 1.06 19.23
CA VAL A 122 10.57 1.28 18.14
C VAL A 122 10.98 2.74 18.16
N GLU A 123 12.27 2.99 18.39
CA GLU A 123 12.87 4.32 18.21
C GLU A 123 12.47 4.87 16.83
N PRO A 124 12.26 6.20 16.72
CA PRO A 124 11.84 6.78 15.44
C PRO A 124 12.82 6.40 14.35
N PHE A 125 12.32 5.90 13.24
CA PHE A 125 13.11 5.55 12.07
C PHE A 125 14.09 6.69 11.75
N PRO A 126 15.38 6.41 11.56
CA PRO A 126 16.31 7.45 11.15
C PRO A 126 15.81 8.05 9.83
N SER A 127 15.58 9.36 9.82
CA SER A 127 15.33 10.14 8.61
C SER A 127 16.34 9.75 7.51
N PRO A 128 15.95 9.46 6.24
CA PRO A 128 14.83 10.07 5.52
C PRO A 128 13.72 9.08 5.04
N VAL A 129 13.46 7.98 5.73
CA VAL A 129 12.59 6.92 5.17
C VAL A 129 11.10 7.22 5.32
N ILE A 130 10.71 8.01 6.33
CA ILE A 130 9.30 8.33 6.57
C ILE A 130 9.15 9.79 6.99
N TYR A 131 8.67 10.65 6.08
CA TYR A 131 8.42 12.08 6.37
C TYR A 131 6.97 12.42 6.76
N SER A 132 6.03 11.49 6.61
CA SER A 132 4.65 11.73 7.05
C SER A 132 3.96 10.41 7.34
N PHE A 133 3.60 10.21 8.60
CA PHE A 133 2.67 9.15 8.97
C PHE A 133 1.25 9.66 8.73
N MET A 134 0.59 9.18 7.72
CA MET A 134 -0.85 9.29 7.63
C MET A 134 -1.43 7.97 8.09
N VAL A 135 -1.90 7.92 9.34
CA VAL A 135 -2.69 6.79 9.83
C VAL A 135 -4.07 6.92 9.18
N ILE A 136 -4.29 6.17 8.13
CA ILE A 136 -5.61 6.07 7.53
C ILE A 136 -6.24 4.83 8.11
N ARG A 137 -7.29 5.01 8.93
CA ARG A 137 -8.18 3.92 9.31
C ARG A 137 -9.05 3.61 8.11
N THR A 138 -8.91 2.44 7.54
CA THR A 138 -9.97 1.85 6.72
C THR A 138 -11.16 1.64 7.64
N VAL A 139 -12.26 2.32 7.37
CA VAL A 139 -13.54 2.01 7.99
C VAL A 139 -14.22 1.03 7.05
N VAL A 140 -14.28 -0.22 7.47
CA VAL A 140 -15.12 -1.25 6.85
C VAL A 140 -16.58 -0.94 7.15
#